data_35c41f0ba4ca70b992f766e46a506d28
#
_entry.id   35c41f0ba4ca70b992f766e46a506d28
#
_cell.length_a   1.000
_cell.length_b   1.000
_cell.length_c   1.000
_cell.angle_alpha   90.00
_cell.angle_beta   90.00
_cell.angle_gamma   90.00
#
_symmetry.space_group_name_H-M   'P 1'
#
loop_
_entity.id
_entity.type
_entity.pdbx_description
1 polymer ?
#
loop_
_entity_poly.entity_id
_entity_poly.type
_entity_poly.pdbx_seq_one_letter_code
_entity_poly.pdbx_strand_id
1 'polypeptide(L)'
;MIPEERRKNILIKLKENDFLGIEELASELNVSKITIVRDIQILKSSGLIEKIHGGIKLNEKSAGDFESRFFVRMQNNYSKKVEIAKKSLEFLKNKDTIFLDSSSTVFVFAQEIFSSSVEERNLITNSPAILVEALNKPNVNLISTGGELKQEFNIFGGNWVNEFLENLNIDAAFISAAGISSNLDITTNNKDLAGILETIFKKAKEINLLIDSTKFYKEGMLSIAHISDCRRVITDKEISEEVKAILIKETELII
;
A
#
# COMPACT_ATOMS: atom_id res chain seq x y z
N MET A 1 12.01 -16.48 -11.23
CA MET A 1 10.75 -15.77 -10.84
C MET A 1 10.79 -15.50 -9.34
N ILE A 2 10.64 -14.26 -8.93
CA ILE A 2 10.61 -13.88 -7.51
C ILE A 2 9.30 -14.35 -6.85
N PRO A 3 9.28 -14.58 -5.52
CA PRO A 3 8.11 -15.13 -4.83
C PRO A 3 6.83 -14.32 -5.02
N GLU A 4 6.91 -12.99 -5.03
CA GLU A 4 5.78 -12.08 -5.19
C GLU A 4 5.16 -12.20 -6.59
N GLU A 5 5.98 -12.21 -7.61
CA GLU A 5 5.55 -12.38 -9.01
C GLU A 5 4.90 -13.74 -9.21
N ARG A 6 5.44 -14.77 -8.58
CA ARG A 6 4.89 -16.13 -8.64
C ARG A 6 3.49 -16.20 -7.99
N ARG A 7 3.31 -15.62 -6.80
CA ARG A 7 2.00 -15.55 -6.14
C ARG A 7 0.97 -14.76 -6.95
N LYS A 8 1.40 -13.67 -7.60
CA LYS A 8 0.55 -12.92 -8.53
C LYS A 8 0.10 -13.80 -9.71
N ASN A 9 1.01 -14.55 -10.31
CA ASN A 9 0.68 -15.44 -11.42
C ASN A 9 -0.29 -16.55 -10.99
N ILE A 10 -0.15 -17.10 -9.78
CA ILE A 10 -1.12 -18.07 -9.23
C ILE A 10 -2.52 -17.44 -9.17
N LEU A 11 -2.64 -16.21 -8.67
CA LEU A 11 -3.93 -15.53 -8.55
C LEU A 11 -4.54 -15.16 -9.89
N ILE A 12 -3.72 -14.72 -10.87
CA ILE A 12 -4.19 -14.45 -12.24
C ILE A 12 -4.76 -15.72 -12.86
N LYS A 13 -4.03 -16.82 -12.77
CA LYS A 13 -4.49 -18.11 -13.30
C LYS A 13 -5.78 -18.60 -12.64
N LEU A 14 -5.95 -18.38 -11.33
CA LEU A 14 -7.18 -18.70 -10.62
C LEU A 14 -8.38 -17.82 -11.00
N LYS A 15 -8.16 -16.65 -11.61
CA LYS A 15 -9.26 -15.85 -12.19
C LYS A 15 -9.80 -16.45 -13.48
N GLU A 16 -8.96 -17.14 -14.22
CA GLU A 16 -9.28 -17.78 -15.49
C GLU A 16 -9.76 -19.23 -15.32
N ASN A 17 -9.49 -19.82 -14.15
CA ASN A 17 -9.77 -21.23 -13.85
C ASN A 17 -10.35 -21.37 -12.44
N ASP A 18 -11.46 -22.04 -12.31
CA ASP A 18 -12.14 -22.26 -11.01
C ASP A 18 -11.30 -23.08 -10.02
N PHE A 19 -10.32 -23.82 -10.54
CA PHE A 19 -9.45 -24.71 -9.78
C PHE A 19 -8.07 -24.83 -10.42
N LEU A 20 -7.01 -24.89 -9.61
CA LEU A 20 -5.65 -25.19 -10.07
C LEU A 20 -5.01 -26.25 -9.17
N GLY A 21 -4.46 -27.28 -9.81
CA GLY A 21 -3.71 -28.35 -9.16
C GLY A 21 -2.32 -27.90 -8.69
N ILE A 22 -1.87 -28.37 -7.52
CA ILE A 22 -0.55 -27.99 -6.97
C ILE A 22 0.59 -28.48 -7.88
N GLU A 23 0.44 -29.64 -8.49
CA GLU A 23 1.46 -30.23 -9.39
C GLU A 23 1.52 -29.49 -10.72
N GLU A 24 0.36 -29.12 -11.23
CA GLU A 24 0.22 -28.32 -12.44
C GLU A 24 0.88 -26.94 -12.25
N LEU A 25 0.59 -26.24 -11.16
CA LEU A 25 1.21 -24.97 -10.82
C LEU A 25 2.73 -25.08 -10.68
N ALA A 26 3.24 -26.15 -10.07
CA ALA A 26 4.67 -26.37 -9.91
C ALA A 26 5.36 -26.56 -11.27
N SER A 27 4.74 -27.31 -12.17
CA SER A 27 5.22 -27.54 -13.53
C SER A 27 5.20 -26.27 -14.37
N GLU A 28 4.07 -25.58 -14.41
CA GLU A 28 3.89 -24.37 -15.24
C GLU A 28 4.78 -23.19 -14.80
N LEU A 29 4.94 -23.01 -13.48
CA LEU A 29 5.77 -21.93 -12.93
C LEU A 29 7.24 -22.33 -12.78
N ASN A 30 7.60 -23.55 -13.20
CA ASN A 30 8.94 -24.11 -13.17
C ASN A 30 9.61 -23.99 -11.78
N VAL A 31 8.90 -24.40 -10.74
CA VAL A 31 9.37 -24.41 -9.35
C VAL A 31 9.02 -25.71 -8.64
N SER A 32 9.65 -25.97 -7.49
CA SER A 32 9.34 -27.17 -6.71
C SER A 32 7.93 -27.10 -6.11
N LYS A 33 7.30 -28.27 -5.91
CA LYS A 33 6.02 -28.42 -5.21
C LYS A 33 6.04 -27.78 -3.81
N ILE A 34 7.17 -27.87 -3.10
CA ILE A 34 7.36 -27.25 -1.78
C ILE A 34 7.26 -25.72 -1.88
N THR A 35 7.81 -25.14 -2.94
CA THR A 35 7.72 -23.68 -3.20
C THR A 35 6.26 -23.27 -3.40
N ILE A 36 5.51 -24.01 -4.22
CA ILE A 36 4.08 -23.75 -4.43
C ILE A 36 3.29 -23.90 -3.13
N VAL A 37 3.56 -24.92 -2.33
CA VAL A 37 2.88 -25.13 -1.04
C VAL A 37 3.12 -23.95 -0.10
N ARG A 38 4.32 -23.37 -0.05
CA ARG A 38 4.62 -22.16 0.75
C ARG A 38 3.85 -20.95 0.24
N ASP A 39 3.83 -20.72 -1.08
CA ASP A 39 3.05 -19.63 -1.66
C ASP A 39 1.55 -19.77 -1.40
N ILE A 40 1.01 -20.99 -1.54
CA ILE A 40 -0.38 -21.31 -1.20
C ILE A 40 -0.67 -21.04 0.27
N GLN A 41 0.26 -21.33 1.18
CA GLN A 41 0.07 -21.07 2.60
C GLN A 41 -0.06 -19.57 2.88
N ILE A 42 0.76 -18.74 2.24
CA ILE A 42 0.71 -17.28 2.33
C ILE A 42 -0.60 -16.76 1.73
N LEU A 43 -0.98 -17.19 0.54
CA LEU A 43 -2.22 -16.78 -0.12
C LEU A 43 -3.47 -17.22 0.66
N LYS A 44 -3.44 -18.40 1.30
CA LYS A 44 -4.50 -18.89 2.18
C LYS A 44 -4.61 -18.06 3.46
N SER A 45 -3.48 -17.78 4.13
CA SER A 45 -3.48 -16.95 5.34
C SER A 45 -3.96 -15.52 5.07
N SER A 46 -3.78 -15.04 3.83
CA SER A 46 -4.34 -13.77 3.35
C SER A 46 -5.82 -13.85 2.96
N GLY A 47 -6.46 -15.02 3.10
CA GLY A 47 -7.87 -15.23 2.77
C GLY A 47 -8.19 -15.18 1.27
N LEU A 48 -7.21 -15.13 0.38
CA LEU A 48 -7.38 -14.98 -1.06
C LEU A 48 -7.81 -16.27 -1.75
N ILE A 49 -7.40 -17.41 -1.20
CA ILE A 49 -7.68 -18.72 -1.76
C ILE A 49 -8.14 -19.69 -0.69
N GLU A 50 -8.87 -20.71 -1.11
CA GLU A 50 -9.18 -21.90 -0.34
C GLU A 50 -8.36 -23.07 -0.85
N LYS A 51 -7.78 -23.84 0.09
CA LYS A 51 -7.14 -25.13 -0.23
C LYS A 51 -8.22 -26.19 -0.22
N ILE A 52 -8.34 -26.90 -1.32
CA ILE A 52 -9.23 -28.06 -1.48
C ILE A 52 -8.40 -29.30 -1.81
N HIS A 53 -9.06 -30.46 -1.95
CA HIS A 53 -8.34 -31.68 -2.22
C HIS A 53 -7.59 -31.61 -3.57
N GLY A 54 -6.28 -31.78 -3.53
CA GLY A 54 -5.41 -31.74 -4.73
C GLY A 54 -5.00 -30.37 -5.26
N GLY A 55 -5.60 -29.25 -4.77
CA GLY A 55 -5.30 -27.93 -5.33
C GLY A 55 -5.87 -26.77 -4.54
N ILE A 56 -6.13 -25.70 -5.25
CA ILE A 56 -6.63 -24.44 -4.72
C ILE A 56 -7.75 -23.89 -5.60
N LYS A 57 -8.61 -23.09 -5.00
CA LYS A 57 -9.61 -22.23 -5.68
C LYS A 57 -9.60 -20.84 -5.08
N LEU A 58 -10.15 -19.86 -5.82
CA LEU A 58 -10.43 -18.55 -5.23
C LEU A 58 -11.43 -18.70 -4.07
N ASN A 59 -11.23 -17.95 -3.03
CA ASN A 59 -12.21 -17.85 -1.97
C ASN A 59 -13.41 -17.05 -2.52
N GLU A 60 -14.59 -17.68 -2.66
CA GLU A 60 -15.80 -17.10 -3.26
C GLU A 60 -16.30 -15.85 -2.52
N LYS A 61 -16.08 -15.79 -1.20
CA LYS A 61 -16.32 -14.57 -0.41
C LYS A 61 -15.37 -13.43 -0.79
N SER A 62 -14.33 -13.74 -1.55
CA SER A 62 -13.28 -12.83 -2.01
C SER A 62 -13.43 -12.42 -3.47
N ALA A 63 -14.25 -13.11 -4.26
CA ALA A 63 -14.34 -12.92 -5.70
C ALA A 63 -14.97 -11.58 -6.11
N GLY A 64 -15.86 -11.00 -5.27
CA GLY A 64 -16.53 -9.73 -5.55
C GLY A 64 -15.66 -8.49 -5.38
N ASP A 65 -14.62 -8.55 -4.51
CA ASP A 65 -13.78 -7.41 -4.14
C ASP A 65 -12.27 -7.71 -4.20
N PHE A 66 -11.89 -8.62 -5.09
CA PHE A 66 -10.52 -9.13 -5.16
C PHE A 66 -9.46 -8.03 -5.35
N GLU A 67 -9.75 -6.99 -6.14
CA GLU A 67 -8.82 -5.88 -6.39
C GLU A 67 -8.75 -4.87 -5.24
N SER A 68 -9.80 -4.78 -4.43
CA SER A 68 -9.85 -3.88 -3.26
C SER A 68 -9.04 -4.40 -2.07
N ARG A 69 -8.78 -5.70 -2.00
CA ARG A 69 -8.07 -6.29 -0.87
C ARG A 69 -6.61 -5.83 -0.80
N PHE A 70 -6.20 -5.49 0.41
CA PHE A 70 -4.86 -4.98 0.70
C PHE A 70 -3.73 -5.85 0.12
N PHE A 71 -3.80 -7.16 0.30
CA PHE A 71 -2.75 -8.09 -0.15
C PHE A 71 -2.64 -8.16 -1.68
N VAL A 72 -3.76 -8.06 -2.41
CA VAL A 72 -3.74 -7.99 -3.86
C VAL A 72 -3.12 -6.68 -4.32
N ARG A 73 -3.53 -5.56 -3.72
CA ARG A 73 -2.92 -4.26 -4.02
C ARG A 73 -1.43 -4.25 -3.71
N MET A 74 -0.99 -4.90 -2.62
CA MET A 74 0.43 -4.99 -2.26
C MET A 74 1.25 -5.69 -3.35
N GLN A 75 0.72 -6.77 -3.94
CA GLN A 75 1.41 -7.53 -4.99
C GLN A 75 1.36 -6.83 -6.36
N ASN A 76 0.30 -6.06 -6.64
CA ASN A 76 0.19 -5.32 -7.89
C ASN A 76 1.28 -4.24 -7.95
N ASN A 77 2.06 -4.26 -9.04
CA ASN A 77 3.14 -3.28 -9.28
C ASN A 77 4.19 -3.22 -8.15
N TYR A 78 4.48 -4.36 -7.51
CA TYR A 78 5.37 -4.42 -6.35
C TYR A 78 6.75 -3.82 -6.63
N SER A 79 7.36 -4.10 -7.80
CA SER A 79 8.65 -3.52 -8.20
C SER A 79 8.63 -1.99 -8.26
N LYS A 80 7.54 -1.39 -8.75
CA LYS A 80 7.36 0.07 -8.75
C LYS A 80 7.26 0.63 -7.33
N LYS A 81 6.53 -0.06 -6.44
CA LYS A 81 6.43 0.34 -5.03
C LYS A 81 7.77 0.28 -4.30
N VAL A 82 8.59 -0.73 -4.57
CA VAL A 82 9.95 -0.81 -4.03
C VAL A 82 10.82 0.34 -4.54
N GLU A 83 10.72 0.69 -5.82
CA GLU A 83 11.43 1.84 -6.38
C GLU A 83 11.03 3.14 -5.69
N ILE A 84 9.72 3.39 -5.55
CA ILE A 84 9.15 4.55 -4.85
C ILE A 84 9.60 4.56 -3.37
N ALA A 85 9.50 3.43 -2.68
CA ALA A 85 9.86 3.29 -1.27
C ALA A 85 11.32 3.66 -1.01
N LYS A 86 12.24 3.18 -1.83
CA LYS A 86 13.68 3.47 -1.71
C LYS A 86 13.98 4.96 -1.89
N LYS A 87 13.36 5.60 -2.87
CA LYS A 87 13.49 7.05 -3.09
C LYS A 87 12.93 7.85 -1.91
N SER A 88 11.87 7.35 -1.29
CA SER A 88 11.20 8.04 -0.17
C SER A 88 12.04 8.09 1.10
N LEU A 89 13.05 7.23 1.28
CA LEU A 89 13.90 7.19 2.47
C LEU A 89 14.67 8.50 2.71
N GLU A 90 15.05 9.22 1.66
CA GLU A 90 15.79 10.48 1.79
C GLU A 90 14.98 11.59 2.47
N PHE A 91 13.64 11.53 2.37
CA PHE A 91 12.71 12.52 2.91
C PHE A 91 12.34 12.29 4.39
N LEU A 92 12.95 11.28 5.01
CA LEU A 92 12.85 11.06 6.45
C LEU A 92 13.79 11.95 7.27
N LYS A 93 14.82 12.53 6.66
CA LYS A 93 15.83 13.33 7.38
C LYS A 93 15.20 14.53 8.08
N ASN A 94 15.62 14.77 9.33
CA ASN A 94 15.15 15.88 10.17
C ASN A 94 13.63 15.88 10.42
N LYS A 95 13.02 14.71 10.47
CA LYS A 95 11.60 14.50 10.78
C LYS A 95 11.49 13.60 12.01
N ASP A 96 10.92 14.12 13.08
CA ASP A 96 10.79 13.39 14.35
C ASP A 96 9.47 12.62 14.43
N THR A 97 8.39 13.18 13.87
CA THR A 97 7.06 12.59 13.89
C THR A 97 6.53 12.40 12.47
N ILE A 98 6.33 11.15 12.08
CA ILE A 98 6.00 10.75 10.71
C ILE A 98 4.73 9.92 10.70
N PHE A 99 3.76 10.32 9.87
CA PHE A 99 2.57 9.52 9.61
C PHE A 99 2.75 8.62 8.38
N LEU A 100 2.38 7.35 8.52
CA LEU A 100 2.37 6.34 7.47
C LEU A 100 0.94 5.83 7.28
N ASP A 101 0.35 6.05 6.12
CA ASP A 101 -1.01 5.61 5.84
C ASP A 101 -1.13 4.08 5.69
N SER A 102 -2.36 3.58 5.55
CA SER A 102 -2.66 2.16 5.43
C SER A 102 -2.57 1.62 3.99
N SER A 103 -2.02 2.38 3.06
CA SER A 103 -1.88 1.96 1.67
C SER A 103 -0.80 0.89 1.47
N SER A 104 -0.95 0.10 0.41
CA SER A 104 0.04 -0.92 0.08
C SER A 104 1.40 -0.35 -0.38
N THR A 105 1.43 0.87 -0.93
CA THR A 105 2.68 1.53 -1.31
C THR A 105 3.44 2.00 -0.08
N VAL A 106 2.73 2.60 0.87
CA VAL A 106 3.33 3.04 2.14
C VAL A 106 3.71 1.86 3.03
N PHE A 107 3.01 0.73 2.95
CA PHE A 107 3.44 -0.50 3.61
C PHE A 107 4.82 -0.97 3.11
N VAL A 108 5.05 -0.98 1.79
CA VAL A 108 6.37 -1.31 1.22
C VAL A 108 7.43 -0.30 1.67
N PHE A 109 7.06 0.97 1.76
CA PHE A 109 7.95 2.01 2.31
C PHE A 109 8.28 1.76 3.79
N ALA A 110 7.31 1.38 4.62
CA ALA A 110 7.55 1.00 6.00
C ALA A 110 8.53 -0.18 6.13
N GLN A 111 8.43 -1.18 5.25
CA GLN A 111 9.40 -2.29 5.20
C GLN A 111 10.83 -1.82 4.89
N GLU A 112 10.99 -0.87 3.96
CA GLU A 112 12.30 -0.27 3.67
C GLU A 112 12.82 0.55 4.87
N ILE A 113 11.96 1.31 5.57
CA ILE A 113 12.33 2.01 6.81
C ILE A 113 12.83 1.01 7.86
N PHE A 114 12.07 -0.06 8.11
CA PHE A 114 12.41 -1.06 9.12
C PHE A 114 13.66 -1.88 8.78
N SER A 115 14.06 -1.91 7.52
CA SER A 115 15.26 -2.61 7.05
C SER A 115 16.49 -1.70 6.97
N SER A 116 16.29 -0.40 7.09
CA SER A 116 17.34 0.61 7.04
C SER A 116 17.87 0.94 8.45
N SER A 117 19.10 1.48 8.52
CA SER A 117 19.67 2.02 9.76
C SER A 117 19.15 3.45 10.06
N VAL A 118 17.85 3.66 9.93
CA VAL A 118 17.26 4.98 10.17
C VAL A 118 17.23 5.25 11.67
N GLU A 119 17.57 6.48 12.05
CA GLU A 119 17.51 6.97 13.43
C GLU A 119 16.14 6.77 14.07
N GLU A 120 16.10 6.67 15.40
CA GLU A 120 14.87 6.51 16.17
C GLU A 120 13.89 7.67 15.89
N ARG A 121 12.65 7.36 15.53
CA ARG A 121 11.59 8.32 15.17
C ARG A 121 10.25 7.84 15.66
N ASN A 122 9.32 8.77 15.85
CA ASN A 122 7.93 8.46 16.14
C ASN A 122 7.20 8.19 14.82
N LEU A 123 6.97 6.94 14.51
CA LEU A 123 6.16 6.53 13.38
C LEU A 123 4.72 6.34 13.85
N ILE A 124 3.77 7.00 13.20
CA ILE A 124 2.34 6.91 13.51
C ILE A 124 1.67 6.24 12.33
N THR A 125 0.78 5.28 12.58
CA THR A 125 0.05 4.60 11.50
C THR A 125 -1.36 4.20 11.89
N ASN A 126 -2.25 4.23 10.92
CA ASN A 126 -3.57 3.62 10.96
C ASN A 126 -3.62 2.25 10.26
N SER A 127 -2.46 1.65 9.96
CA SER A 127 -2.34 0.39 9.24
C SER A 127 -2.09 -0.79 10.17
N PRO A 128 -3.01 -1.75 10.29
CA PRO A 128 -2.77 -3.01 11.00
C PRO A 128 -1.55 -3.79 10.43
N ALA A 129 -1.35 -3.77 9.11
CA ALA A 129 -0.23 -4.49 8.50
C ALA A 129 1.12 -3.91 8.89
N ILE A 130 1.25 -2.58 8.96
CA ILE A 130 2.49 -1.93 9.41
C ILE A 130 2.79 -2.26 10.88
N LEU A 131 1.76 -2.32 11.73
CA LEU A 131 1.92 -2.73 13.14
C LEU A 131 2.46 -4.15 13.25
N VAL A 132 1.87 -5.09 12.50
CA VAL A 132 2.31 -6.50 12.52
C VAL A 132 3.75 -6.64 11.99
N GLU A 133 4.11 -5.91 10.93
CA GLU A 133 5.46 -5.90 10.37
C GLU A 133 6.50 -5.41 11.39
N ALA A 134 6.14 -4.42 12.20
CA ALA A 134 7.03 -3.83 13.19
C ALA A 134 7.29 -4.71 14.43
N LEU A 135 6.41 -5.70 14.74
CA LEU A 135 6.52 -6.52 15.96
C LEU A 135 7.86 -7.22 16.12
N ASN A 136 8.53 -7.54 15.03
CA ASN A 136 9.82 -8.24 15.03
C ASN A 136 11.00 -7.31 14.68
N LYS A 137 10.80 -5.99 14.72
CA LYS A 137 11.83 -5.00 14.39
C LYS A 137 12.29 -4.26 15.63
N PRO A 138 13.52 -4.47 16.09
CA PRO A 138 14.06 -3.71 17.21
C PRO A 138 14.22 -2.23 16.83
N ASN A 139 14.13 -1.35 17.82
CA ASN A 139 14.39 0.09 17.68
C ASN A 139 13.39 0.86 16.78
N VAL A 140 12.16 0.35 16.64
CA VAL A 140 11.07 1.06 15.97
C VAL A 140 10.10 1.58 17.02
N ASN A 141 10.00 2.90 17.15
CA ASN A 141 8.94 3.53 17.95
C ASN A 141 7.71 3.75 17.08
N LEU A 142 6.77 2.79 17.11
CA LEU A 142 5.56 2.80 16.29
C LEU A 142 4.32 3.00 17.16
N ILE A 143 3.55 4.03 16.83
CA ILE A 143 2.32 4.42 17.51
C ILE A 143 1.14 4.10 16.60
N SER A 144 0.21 3.28 17.10
CA SER A 144 -1.07 3.03 16.41
C SER A 144 -2.05 4.16 16.68
N THR A 145 -2.80 4.57 15.65
CA THR A 145 -3.96 5.46 15.86
C THR A 145 -5.06 4.79 16.68
N GLY A 146 -5.05 3.45 16.77
CA GLY A 146 -6.22 2.71 17.25
C GLY A 146 -7.41 2.89 16.33
N GLY A 147 -8.61 2.58 16.83
CA GLY A 147 -9.86 2.72 16.10
C GLY A 147 -10.51 1.40 15.72
N GLU A 148 -11.54 1.44 14.89
CA GLU A 148 -12.27 0.28 14.43
C GLU A 148 -11.53 -0.42 13.29
N LEU A 149 -11.24 -1.71 13.42
CA LEU A 149 -10.58 -2.48 12.38
C LEU A 149 -11.52 -2.76 11.21
N LYS A 150 -11.24 -2.18 10.06
CA LYS A 150 -11.88 -2.50 8.78
C LYS A 150 -10.96 -3.47 8.02
N GLN A 151 -11.19 -4.76 8.20
CA GLN A 151 -10.32 -5.83 7.69
C GLN A 151 -10.13 -5.79 6.17
N GLU A 152 -11.20 -5.51 5.43
CA GLU A 152 -11.21 -5.45 3.97
C GLU A 152 -10.18 -4.44 3.42
N PHE A 153 -10.07 -3.30 4.05
CA PHE A 153 -9.19 -2.22 3.64
C PHE A 153 -7.84 -2.22 4.35
N ASN A 154 -7.67 -3.06 5.38
CA ASN A 154 -6.49 -3.08 6.25
C ASN A 154 -6.25 -1.72 6.92
N ILE A 155 -7.29 -1.15 7.51
CA ILE A 155 -7.28 0.18 8.12
C ILE A 155 -7.92 0.16 9.50
N PHE A 156 -7.36 0.90 10.42
CA PHE A 156 -8.08 1.41 11.57
C PHE A 156 -8.80 2.69 11.17
N GLY A 157 -10.11 2.74 11.36
CA GLY A 157 -10.98 3.87 11.01
C GLY A 157 -11.88 4.26 12.15
N GLY A 158 -12.82 5.17 11.85
CA GLY A 158 -13.77 5.72 12.82
C GLY A 158 -13.29 7.03 13.45
N ASN A 159 -14.19 7.69 14.20
CA ASN A 159 -13.95 9.03 14.76
C ASN A 159 -12.74 9.11 15.70
N TRP A 160 -12.47 8.06 16.45
CA TRP A 160 -11.30 7.98 17.34
C TRP A 160 -9.98 8.25 16.64
N VAL A 161 -9.85 7.80 15.41
CA VAL A 161 -8.63 8.00 14.62
C VAL A 161 -8.44 9.49 14.33
N ASN A 162 -9.49 10.17 13.90
CA ASN A 162 -9.43 11.60 13.59
C ASN A 162 -9.17 12.43 14.85
N GLU A 163 -9.89 12.16 15.96
CA GLU A 163 -9.67 12.83 17.24
C GLU A 163 -8.24 12.66 17.74
N PHE A 164 -7.66 11.47 17.61
CA PHE A 164 -6.27 11.23 17.95
C PHE A 164 -5.31 12.06 17.08
N LEU A 165 -5.50 12.04 15.76
CA LEU A 165 -4.65 12.75 14.80
C LEU A 165 -4.73 14.27 14.94
N GLU A 166 -5.90 14.82 15.29
CA GLU A 166 -6.10 16.25 15.51
C GLU A 166 -5.23 16.83 16.63
N ASN A 167 -4.83 16.01 17.59
CA ASN A 167 -3.98 16.42 18.72
C ASN A 167 -2.47 16.26 18.47
N LEU A 168 -2.07 15.84 17.26
CA LEU A 168 -0.67 15.60 16.94
C LEU A 168 -0.03 16.74 16.15
N ASN A 169 1.27 16.90 16.33
CA ASN A 169 2.12 17.66 15.43
C ASN A 169 2.89 16.68 14.55
N ILE A 170 2.58 16.65 13.26
CA ILE A 170 3.15 15.72 12.30
C ILE A 170 4.11 16.49 11.38
N ASP A 171 5.40 16.08 11.38
CA ASP A 171 6.40 16.76 10.55
C ASP A 171 6.27 16.36 9.07
N ALA A 172 5.99 15.09 8.81
CA ALA A 172 5.76 14.59 7.47
C ALA A 172 4.74 13.47 7.46
N ALA A 173 3.89 13.44 6.45
CA ALA A 173 3.02 12.32 6.16
C ALA A 173 3.42 11.69 4.83
N PHE A 174 3.44 10.36 4.80
CA PHE A 174 3.59 9.57 3.59
C PHE A 174 2.27 8.85 3.34
N ILE A 175 1.66 9.19 2.24
CA ILE A 175 0.32 8.72 1.87
C ILE A 175 0.31 8.17 0.46
N SER A 176 -0.75 7.46 0.10
CA SER A 176 -1.03 7.06 -1.28
C SER A 176 -2.50 7.24 -1.62
N ALA A 177 -2.89 6.91 -2.85
CA ALA A 177 -4.23 7.10 -3.37
C ALA A 177 -4.76 5.87 -4.12
N ALA A 178 -6.07 5.80 -4.33
CA ALA A 178 -6.66 4.87 -5.27
C ALA A 178 -6.32 5.28 -6.71
N GLY A 179 -6.29 6.58 -6.98
CA GLY A 179 -5.89 7.17 -8.23
C GLY A 179 -5.83 8.69 -8.19
N ILE A 180 -5.30 9.27 -9.25
CA ILE A 180 -5.29 10.71 -9.52
C ILE A 180 -6.22 10.96 -10.70
N SER A 181 -7.23 11.82 -10.50
CA SER A 181 -8.18 12.20 -11.53
C SER A 181 -7.53 13.00 -12.68
N SER A 182 -8.27 13.24 -13.75
CA SER A 182 -7.83 14.13 -14.82
C SER A 182 -7.66 15.60 -14.37
N ASN A 183 -8.32 15.99 -13.28
CA ASN A 183 -8.19 17.30 -12.67
C ASN A 183 -7.10 17.34 -11.60
N LEU A 184 -6.26 16.31 -11.49
CA LEU A 184 -5.19 16.15 -10.52
C LEU A 184 -5.68 16.04 -9.07
N ASP A 185 -6.92 15.63 -8.84
CA ASP A 185 -7.42 15.34 -7.52
C ASP A 185 -6.93 13.97 -7.03
N ILE A 186 -6.48 13.93 -5.79
CA ILE A 186 -6.13 12.72 -5.07
C ILE A 186 -7.42 12.04 -4.64
N THR A 187 -7.65 10.80 -5.07
CA THR A 187 -8.93 10.13 -4.87
C THR A 187 -8.81 8.80 -4.13
N THR A 188 -9.89 8.42 -3.42
CA THR A 188 -10.02 7.13 -2.72
C THR A 188 -11.41 6.54 -2.89
N ASN A 189 -11.53 5.21 -2.68
CA ASN A 189 -12.82 4.50 -2.61
C ASN A 189 -13.24 4.18 -1.17
N ASN A 190 -12.47 4.63 -0.17
CA ASN A 190 -12.73 4.34 1.24
C ASN A 190 -13.01 5.64 2.00
N LYS A 191 -14.20 5.74 2.56
CA LYS A 191 -14.65 6.94 3.27
C LYS A 191 -13.91 7.16 4.61
N ASP A 192 -13.54 6.09 5.34
CA ASP A 192 -12.76 6.23 6.57
C ASP A 192 -11.36 6.77 6.25
N LEU A 193 -10.74 6.25 5.17
CA LEU A 193 -9.45 6.77 4.70
C LEU A 193 -9.56 8.22 4.22
N ALA A 194 -10.65 8.60 3.55
CA ALA A 194 -10.86 9.99 3.13
C ALA A 194 -10.83 10.94 4.34
N GLY A 195 -11.62 10.67 5.38
CA GLY A 195 -11.66 11.49 6.59
C GLY A 195 -10.32 11.55 7.32
N ILE A 196 -9.57 10.44 7.36
CA ILE A 196 -8.23 10.41 7.96
C ILE A 196 -7.27 11.29 7.15
N LEU A 197 -7.25 11.14 5.83
CA LEU A 197 -6.36 11.92 4.98
C LEU A 197 -6.70 13.42 4.99
N GLU A 198 -7.99 13.78 5.02
CA GLU A 198 -8.41 15.19 5.22
C GLU A 198 -7.83 15.77 6.53
N THR A 199 -7.82 14.98 7.61
CA THR A 199 -7.20 15.39 8.87
C THR A 199 -5.68 15.52 8.72
N ILE A 200 -5.03 14.56 8.05
CA ILE A 200 -3.59 14.57 7.79
C ILE A 200 -3.18 15.79 6.95
N PHE A 201 -3.93 16.15 5.90
CA PHE A 201 -3.67 17.35 5.08
C PHE A 201 -3.71 18.64 5.91
N LYS A 202 -4.52 18.69 6.97
CA LYS A 202 -4.60 19.84 7.89
C LYS A 202 -3.48 19.87 8.93
N LYS A 203 -2.95 18.70 9.32
CA LYS A 203 -2.07 18.55 10.49
C LYS A 203 -0.59 18.35 10.16
N ALA A 204 -0.28 17.73 9.03
CA ALA A 204 1.09 17.48 8.64
C ALA A 204 1.71 18.73 7.98
N LYS A 205 2.97 19.03 8.35
CA LYS A 205 3.73 20.13 7.75
C LYS A 205 4.11 19.84 6.30
N GLU A 206 4.35 18.57 5.98
CA GLU A 206 4.68 18.12 4.64
C GLU A 206 3.88 16.85 4.29
N ILE A 207 3.29 16.84 3.11
CA ILE A 207 2.61 15.68 2.53
C ILE A 207 3.46 15.13 1.39
N ASN A 208 3.84 13.86 1.48
CA ASN A 208 4.55 13.14 0.45
C ASN A 208 3.62 12.06 -0.12
N LEU A 209 3.21 12.23 -1.38
CA LEU A 209 2.35 11.27 -2.07
C LEU A 209 3.20 10.21 -2.78
N LEU A 210 3.07 8.97 -2.34
CA LEU A 210 3.73 7.80 -2.91
C LEU A 210 2.76 7.09 -3.85
N ILE A 211 2.97 7.17 -5.15
CA ILE A 211 2.00 6.66 -6.11
C ILE A 211 2.68 6.08 -7.36
N ASP A 212 2.27 4.88 -7.76
CA ASP A 212 2.80 4.27 -8.98
C ASP A 212 2.17 4.86 -10.25
N SER A 213 2.94 4.86 -11.34
CA SER A 213 2.58 5.46 -12.63
C SER A 213 1.25 4.99 -13.21
N THR A 214 0.77 3.81 -12.82
CA THR A 214 -0.50 3.25 -13.33
C THR A 214 -1.75 3.85 -12.69
N LYS A 215 -1.57 4.76 -11.73
CA LYS A 215 -2.66 5.38 -10.96
C LYS A 215 -3.08 6.75 -11.48
N PHE A 216 -2.33 7.33 -12.40
CA PHE A 216 -2.71 8.59 -13.04
C PHE A 216 -3.86 8.37 -14.02
N TYR A 217 -4.74 9.35 -14.11
CA TYR A 217 -6.00 9.31 -14.89
C TYR A 217 -6.94 8.18 -14.45
N LYS A 218 -6.85 7.78 -13.17
CA LYS A 218 -7.81 6.89 -12.52
C LYS A 218 -8.50 7.65 -11.41
N GLU A 219 -9.80 7.53 -11.35
CA GLU A 219 -10.62 8.25 -10.40
C GLU A 219 -11.26 7.30 -9.39
N GLY A 220 -11.11 7.61 -8.12
CA GLY A 220 -11.86 6.99 -7.04
C GLY A 220 -13.16 7.74 -6.77
N MET A 221 -14.01 7.18 -5.92
CA MET A 221 -15.33 7.73 -5.61
C MET A 221 -15.28 9.07 -4.85
N LEU A 222 -14.24 9.30 -4.05
CA LEU A 222 -14.11 10.45 -3.15
C LEU A 222 -12.82 11.21 -3.47
N SER A 223 -12.91 12.52 -3.72
CA SER A 223 -11.77 13.43 -3.78
C SER A 223 -11.38 13.84 -2.36
N ILE A 224 -10.08 13.93 -2.10
CA ILE A 224 -9.50 14.24 -0.80
C ILE A 224 -8.87 15.63 -0.82
N ALA A 225 -7.99 15.86 -1.79
CA ALA A 225 -7.18 17.06 -1.95
C ALA A 225 -6.69 17.16 -3.39
N HIS A 226 -6.15 18.30 -3.78
CA HIS A 226 -5.48 18.46 -5.06
C HIS A 226 -3.99 18.12 -4.94
N ILE A 227 -3.36 17.70 -6.02
CA ILE A 227 -1.95 17.28 -5.99
C ILE A 227 -0.99 18.41 -5.60
N SER A 228 -1.36 19.67 -5.86
CA SER A 228 -0.60 20.86 -5.43
C SER A 228 -0.57 21.06 -3.91
N ASP A 229 -1.44 20.39 -3.16
CA ASP A 229 -1.42 20.38 -1.69
C ASP A 229 -0.33 19.46 -1.14
N CYS A 230 0.27 18.62 -2.00
CA CYS A 230 1.40 17.80 -1.64
C CYS A 230 2.72 18.56 -1.79
N ARG A 231 3.60 18.41 -0.82
CA ARG A 231 4.97 18.90 -0.94
C ARG A 231 5.72 18.17 -2.05
N ARG A 232 5.48 16.83 -2.19
CA ARG A 232 6.14 15.99 -3.18
C ARG A 232 5.20 14.90 -3.69
N VAL A 233 5.41 14.56 -4.96
CA VAL A 233 4.92 13.33 -5.58
C VAL A 233 6.11 12.45 -5.89
N ILE A 234 6.14 11.24 -5.32
CA ILE A 234 7.20 10.26 -5.52
C ILE A 234 6.61 9.10 -6.31
N THR A 235 7.18 8.86 -7.49
CA THR A 235 6.64 7.86 -8.44
C THR A 235 7.77 7.03 -9.06
N ASP A 236 7.39 6.03 -9.87
CA ASP A 236 8.31 5.19 -10.62
C ASP A 236 8.65 5.78 -12.00
N LYS A 237 9.73 5.29 -12.59
CA LYS A 237 10.28 5.73 -13.89
C LYS A 237 9.37 5.52 -15.10
N GLU A 238 8.29 4.73 -14.97
CA GLU A 238 7.37 4.45 -16.09
C GLU A 238 6.26 5.50 -16.21
N ILE A 239 6.33 6.59 -15.44
CA ILE A 239 5.43 7.73 -15.59
C ILE A 239 5.55 8.33 -17.01
N SER A 240 4.43 8.64 -17.66
CA SER A 240 4.44 9.23 -18.99
C SER A 240 5.00 10.65 -18.99
N GLU A 241 5.65 11.07 -20.07
CA GLU A 241 6.18 12.43 -20.20
C GLU A 241 5.08 13.51 -20.14
N GLU A 242 3.86 13.18 -20.59
CA GLU A 242 2.69 14.07 -20.45
C GLU A 242 2.37 14.34 -18.98
N VAL A 243 2.20 13.29 -18.16
CA VAL A 243 1.91 13.41 -16.73
C VAL A 243 3.05 14.13 -16.01
N LYS A 244 4.29 13.78 -16.32
CA LYS A 244 5.49 14.41 -15.77
C LYS A 244 5.51 15.92 -16.02
N ALA A 245 5.25 16.34 -17.26
CA ALA A 245 5.21 17.75 -17.63
C ALA A 245 4.12 18.57 -16.89
N ILE A 246 3.03 17.89 -16.51
CA ILE A 246 1.97 18.51 -15.70
C ILE A 246 2.42 18.59 -14.22
N LEU A 247 2.88 17.49 -13.64
CA LEU A 247 3.23 17.40 -12.22
C LEU A 247 4.33 18.37 -11.79
N ILE A 248 5.36 18.57 -12.62
CA ILE A 248 6.47 19.50 -12.34
C ILE A 248 5.97 20.95 -12.13
N LYS A 249 4.82 21.31 -12.69
CA LYS A 249 4.23 22.65 -12.52
C LYS A 249 3.47 22.80 -11.20
N GLU A 250 3.01 21.69 -10.64
CA GLU A 250 2.12 21.66 -9.49
C GLU A 250 2.86 21.33 -8.18
N THR A 251 3.91 20.51 -8.22
CA THR A 251 4.59 20.01 -7.02
C THR A 251 6.02 19.56 -7.31
N GLU A 252 6.81 19.29 -6.27
CA GLU A 252 8.12 18.65 -6.41
C GLU A 252 7.94 17.19 -6.84
N LEU A 253 8.40 16.85 -8.04
CA LEU A 253 8.29 15.50 -8.60
C LEU A 253 9.61 14.73 -8.45
N ILE A 254 9.54 13.54 -7.84
CA ILE A 254 10.66 12.61 -7.65
C ILE A 254 10.40 11.34 -8.47
N ILE A 255 11.33 11.00 -9.39
CA ILE A 255 11.22 9.84 -10.31
C ILE A 255 12.43 8.92 -10.16
#